data_8f82d39d6f0523b2e4cd6135397cbe88
#
_entry.id   8f82d39d6f0523b2e4cd6135397cbe88
#
_cell.length_a   1.000
_cell.length_b   1.000
_cell.length_c   1.000
_cell.angle_alpha   90.00
_cell.angle_beta   90.00
_cell.angle_gamma   90.00
#
_symmetry.space_group_name_H-M   'P 1'
#
loop_
_entity.id
_entity.type
_entity.pdbx_description
1 polymer ?
#
loop_
_entity_poly.entity_id
_entity_poly.type
_entity_poly.pdbx_seq_one_letter_code
_entity_poly.pdbx_strand_id
1 'polypeptide(L)'
;MEKAFELNKALFEAVATCNYEEAKRLLNMGADPLGSTDETDADEHLLGELFCEIQDNENLEAAFPKFLELFYAHGMDVASHNIPTDDGDNIHPLWMLAFCQTESGLKILHTMLEHGLDRDSAEVLVDHILMDMEMCDGCDIEDAWWMESFSCGLKMLMLIASYPTILNES
;
A
#
# COMPACT_ATOMS: atom_id res chain seq x y z
N MET A 1 12.65 1.44 21.01
CA MET A 1 11.60 2.19 20.26
C MET A 1 12.22 3.27 19.40
N GLU A 2 12.86 4.30 19.96
CA GLU A 2 13.50 5.41 19.24
C GLU A 2 14.37 4.96 18.03
N LYS A 3 15.17 3.91 18.20
CA LYS A 3 16.04 3.41 17.12
C LYS A 3 15.27 2.72 15.95
N ALA A 4 14.14 2.09 16.21
CA ALA A 4 13.35 1.45 15.16
C ALA A 4 12.66 2.50 14.30
N PHE A 5 12.05 3.49 14.91
CA PHE A 5 11.45 4.64 14.26
C PHE A 5 12.44 5.38 13.32
N GLU A 6 13.64 5.70 13.82
CA GLU A 6 14.68 6.35 13.01
C GLU A 6 15.09 5.50 11.78
N LEU A 7 15.09 4.15 11.91
CA LEU A 7 15.36 3.26 10.79
C LEU A 7 14.22 3.26 9.77
N ASN A 8 12.98 3.27 10.23
CA ASN A 8 11.81 3.31 9.34
C ASN A 8 11.75 4.63 8.56
N LYS A 9 11.97 5.76 9.23
CA LYS A 9 12.06 7.07 8.59
C LYS A 9 13.17 7.13 7.54
N ALA A 10 14.36 6.63 7.88
CA ALA A 10 15.46 6.54 6.92
C ALA A 10 15.13 5.60 5.75
N LEU A 11 14.38 4.51 6.00
CA LEU A 11 13.92 3.61 4.95
C LEU A 11 12.93 4.32 4.01
N PHE A 12 11.97 5.06 4.55
CA PHE A 12 11.06 5.89 3.75
C PHE A 12 11.84 6.84 2.83
N GLU A 13 12.78 7.62 3.38
CA GLU A 13 13.59 8.55 2.60
C GLU A 13 14.42 7.84 1.50
N ALA A 14 14.97 6.66 1.81
CA ALA A 14 15.73 5.88 0.84
C ALA A 14 14.86 5.39 -0.32
N VAL A 15 13.63 4.97 -0.04
CA VAL A 15 12.65 4.52 -1.05
C VAL A 15 12.14 5.71 -1.86
N ALA A 16 11.71 6.80 -1.22
CA ALA A 16 11.21 8.01 -1.87
C ALA A 16 12.24 8.62 -2.84
N THR A 17 13.53 8.49 -2.51
CA THR A 17 14.64 8.91 -3.39
C THR A 17 15.15 7.83 -4.34
N CYS A 18 14.47 6.70 -4.45
CA CYS A 18 14.84 5.55 -5.27
C CYS A 18 16.24 4.98 -4.98
N ASN A 19 16.73 5.09 -3.75
CA ASN A 19 18.02 4.58 -3.32
C ASN A 19 17.93 3.10 -2.86
N TYR A 20 17.93 2.19 -3.81
CA TYR A 20 17.74 0.76 -3.57
C TYR A 20 18.79 0.14 -2.63
N GLU A 21 20.05 0.50 -2.77
CA GLU A 21 21.12 -0.08 -1.95
C GLU A 21 21.01 0.39 -0.48
N GLU A 22 20.63 1.64 -0.26
CA GLU A 22 20.39 2.15 1.09
C GLU A 22 19.14 1.53 1.72
N ALA A 23 18.05 1.43 0.98
CA ALA A 23 16.84 0.74 1.46
C ALA A 23 17.16 -0.71 1.88
N LYS A 24 17.90 -1.45 1.07
CA LYS A 24 18.35 -2.81 1.39
C LYS A 24 19.23 -2.86 2.65
N ARG A 25 20.13 -1.89 2.80
CA ARG A 25 20.99 -1.78 3.99
C ARG A 25 20.16 -1.56 5.25
N LEU A 26 19.17 -0.67 5.19
CA LEU A 26 18.30 -0.33 6.32
C LEU A 26 17.41 -1.51 6.73
N LEU A 27 16.85 -2.24 5.76
CA LEU A 27 16.09 -3.47 6.02
C LEU A 27 16.97 -4.54 6.71
N ASN A 28 18.22 -4.69 6.27
CA ASN A 28 19.17 -5.59 6.95
C ASN A 28 19.53 -5.13 8.38
N MET A 29 19.34 -3.86 8.69
CA MET A 29 19.53 -3.31 10.04
C MET A 29 18.27 -3.43 10.91
N GLY A 30 17.16 -3.91 10.36
CA GLY A 30 15.92 -4.14 11.06
C GLY A 30 14.89 -3.01 10.90
N ALA A 31 14.98 -2.19 9.85
CA ALA A 31 13.88 -1.33 9.47
C ALA A 31 12.68 -2.19 9.05
N ASP A 32 11.47 -1.73 9.40
CA ASP A 32 10.22 -2.43 9.15
C ASP A 32 9.38 -1.66 8.11
N PRO A 33 9.08 -2.25 6.94
CA PRO A 33 8.23 -1.61 5.92
C PRO A 33 6.81 -1.29 6.39
N LEU A 34 6.34 -1.98 7.43
CA LEU A 34 5.01 -1.78 8.04
C LEU A 34 5.08 -0.97 9.34
N GLY A 35 6.28 -0.55 9.74
CA GLY A 35 6.48 0.20 10.97
C GLY A 35 6.13 1.68 10.82
N SER A 36 5.83 2.33 11.96
CA SER A 36 5.56 3.77 12.00
C SER A 36 6.78 4.60 11.61
N THR A 37 6.55 5.72 10.97
CA THR A 37 7.51 6.75 10.56
C THR A 37 7.43 8.00 11.43
N ASP A 38 6.35 8.17 12.21
CA ASP A 38 6.21 9.21 13.23
C ASP A 38 6.12 8.61 14.64
N GLU A 39 6.89 9.18 15.58
CA GLU A 39 6.91 8.75 16.98
C GLU A 39 5.63 9.13 17.73
N THR A 40 4.93 10.15 17.24
CA THR A 40 3.76 10.75 17.87
C THR A 40 2.44 10.36 17.20
N ASP A 41 2.50 9.77 16.01
CA ASP A 41 1.34 9.37 15.24
C ASP A 41 1.49 7.90 14.80
N ALA A 42 0.70 7.03 15.42
CA ALA A 42 0.73 5.60 15.12
C ALA A 42 0.11 5.26 13.75
N ASP A 43 -0.71 6.17 13.21
CA ASP A 43 -1.40 5.98 11.93
C ASP A 43 -0.46 6.24 10.76
N GLU A 44 0.62 7.01 10.97
CA GLU A 44 1.66 7.22 9.98
C GLU A 44 2.59 6.00 9.90
N HIS A 45 2.33 5.12 8.94
CA HIS A 45 3.16 3.97 8.67
C HIS A 45 3.79 4.05 7.28
N LEU A 46 5.02 3.56 7.18
CA LEU A 46 5.89 3.69 6.01
C LEU A 46 5.22 3.27 4.70
N LEU A 47 4.56 2.11 4.67
CA LEU A 47 3.94 1.62 3.44
C LEU A 47 2.79 2.53 2.96
N GLY A 48 1.97 3.06 3.89
CA GLY A 48 0.88 3.98 3.57
C GLY A 48 1.40 5.31 3.02
N GLU A 49 2.42 5.89 3.66
CA GLU A 49 3.05 7.12 3.17
C GLU A 49 3.67 6.92 1.77
N LEU A 50 4.29 5.76 1.51
CA LEU A 50 4.82 5.45 0.19
C LEU A 50 3.72 5.35 -0.88
N PHE A 51 2.53 4.85 -0.55
CA PHE A 51 1.40 4.84 -1.48
C PHE A 51 0.92 6.25 -1.82
N CYS A 52 0.99 7.20 -0.88
CA CYS A 52 0.73 8.61 -1.17
C CYS A 52 1.83 9.22 -2.06
N GLU A 53 3.09 8.99 -1.70
CA GLU A 53 4.24 9.55 -2.41
C GLU A 53 4.32 9.08 -3.89
N ILE A 54 3.93 7.84 -4.18
CA ILE A 54 3.91 7.28 -5.55
C ILE A 54 3.03 8.11 -6.48
N GLN A 55 1.94 8.70 -6.00
CA GLN A 55 1.00 9.45 -6.84
C GLN A 55 1.62 10.73 -7.42
N ASP A 56 2.57 11.32 -6.71
CA ASP A 56 3.21 12.57 -7.06
C ASP A 56 4.66 12.41 -7.58
N ASN A 57 5.20 11.19 -7.60
CA ASN A 57 6.60 10.90 -7.90
C ASN A 57 6.75 9.81 -8.97
N GLU A 58 6.80 10.20 -10.24
CA GLU A 58 6.93 9.29 -11.39
C GLU A 58 8.16 8.35 -11.31
N ASN A 59 9.26 8.80 -10.71
CA ASN A 59 10.46 7.96 -10.56
C ASN A 59 10.21 6.86 -9.53
N LEU A 60 9.56 7.19 -8.43
CA LEU A 60 9.17 6.23 -7.41
C LEU A 60 8.12 5.27 -7.95
N GLU A 61 7.11 5.78 -8.67
CA GLU A 61 6.10 4.98 -9.32
C GLU A 61 6.71 3.84 -10.17
N ALA A 62 7.67 4.19 -11.01
CA ALA A 62 8.36 3.22 -11.87
C ALA A 62 9.24 2.22 -11.09
N ALA A 63 9.83 2.65 -9.97
CA ALA A 63 10.77 1.86 -9.18
C ALA A 63 10.09 1.02 -8.09
N PHE A 64 8.90 1.41 -7.63
CA PHE A 64 8.26 0.86 -6.44
C PHE A 64 8.03 -0.65 -6.48
N PRO A 65 7.62 -1.29 -7.57
CA PRO A 65 7.48 -2.74 -7.62
C PRO A 65 8.76 -3.48 -7.20
N LYS A 66 9.92 -2.92 -7.51
CA LYS A 66 11.22 -3.50 -7.10
C LYS A 66 11.48 -3.33 -5.60
N PHE A 67 11.03 -2.24 -4.99
CA PHE A 67 11.10 -2.06 -3.53
C PHE A 67 10.12 -2.97 -2.82
N LEU A 68 8.93 -3.16 -3.37
CA LEU A 68 7.92 -4.07 -2.83
C LEU A 68 8.46 -5.51 -2.77
N GLU A 69 9.08 -5.99 -3.84
CA GLU A 69 9.78 -7.28 -3.85
C GLU A 69 10.88 -7.36 -2.79
N LEU A 70 11.62 -6.26 -2.58
CA LEU A 70 12.63 -6.19 -1.54
C LEU A 70 12.03 -6.30 -0.13
N PHE A 71 10.89 -5.68 0.11
CA PHE A 71 10.16 -5.74 1.38
C PHE A 71 9.69 -7.17 1.67
N TYR A 72 9.08 -7.84 0.71
CA TYR A 72 8.70 -9.25 0.84
C TYR A 72 9.91 -10.16 1.08
N ALA A 73 11.03 -9.92 0.40
CA ALA A 73 12.27 -10.67 0.62
C ALA A 73 12.84 -10.48 2.04
N HIS A 74 12.44 -9.41 2.75
CA HIS A 74 12.82 -9.14 4.15
C HIS A 74 11.72 -9.46 5.16
N GLY A 75 10.69 -10.21 4.72
CA GLY A 75 9.68 -10.76 5.62
C GLY A 75 8.48 -9.84 5.88
N MET A 76 8.23 -8.86 5.01
CA MET A 76 6.99 -8.10 5.09
C MET A 76 5.79 -9.06 5.01
N ASP A 77 4.92 -9.02 5.99
CA ASP A 77 3.69 -9.79 6.06
C ASP A 77 2.51 -8.85 6.35
N VAL A 78 1.84 -8.43 5.30
CA VAL A 78 0.72 -7.49 5.37
C VAL A 78 -0.48 -8.10 6.09
N ALA A 79 -0.70 -9.41 5.94
CA ALA A 79 -1.85 -10.11 6.49
C ALA A 79 -1.87 -10.15 8.03
N SER A 80 -0.69 -10.20 8.64
CA SER A 80 -0.56 -10.27 10.11
C SER A 80 -0.56 -8.90 10.80
N HIS A 81 -0.63 -7.81 10.03
CA HIS A 81 -0.39 -6.47 10.55
C HIS A 81 -1.68 -5.65 10.65
N ASN A 82 -2.02 -5.28 11.88
CA ASN A 82 -3.02 -4.26 12.17
C ASN A 82 -2.33 -3.09 12.84
N ILE A 83 -2.50 -1.90 12.31
CA ILE A 83 -1.93 -0.67 12.84
C ILE A 83 -2.94 -0.07 13.81
N PRO A 84 -2.63 0.01 15.12
CA PRO A 84 -3.53 0.63 16.07
C PRO A 84 -3.59 2.15 15.83
N THR A 85 -4.80 2.70 15.79
CA THR A 85 -5.03 4.14 15.74
C THR A 85 -5.17 4.73 17.13
N ASP A 86 -5.03 6.04 17.27
CA ASP A 86 -5.23 6.77 18.52
C ASP A 86 -6.66 6.65 19.07
N ASP A 87 -7.64 6.42 18.20
CA ASP A 87 -9.05 6.22 18.56
C ASP A 87 -9.34 4.79 19.04
N GLY A 88 -8.36 3.90 19.01
CA GLY A 88 -8.45 2.51 19.45
C GLY A 88 -8.99 1.55 18.40
N ASP A 89 -9.20 2.00 17.18
CA ASP A 89 -9.47 1.17 16.03
C ASP A 89 -8.16 0.60 15.45
N ASN A 90 -8.26 -0.26 14.46
CA ASN A 90 -7.12 -0.77 13.73
C ASN A 90 -7.25 -0.39 12.26
N ILE A 91 -6.18 0.19 11.69
CA ILE A 91 -6.09 0.44 10.27
C ILE A 91 -5.28 -0.68 9.62
N HIS A 92 -5.81 -1.21 8.53
CA HIS A 92 -5.08 -2.17 7.72
C HIS A 92 -4.08 -1.43 6.80
N PRO A 93 -2.82 -1.89 6.64
CA PRO A 93 -1.80 -1.21 5.83
C PRO A 93 -2.21 -0.95 4.38
N LEU A 94 -3.17 -1.71 3.86
CA LEU A 94 -3.64 -1.59 2.47
C LEU A 94 -4.72 -0.54 2.24
N TRP A 95 -5.27 0.08 3.30
CA TRP A 95 -6.34 1.05 3.10
C TRP A 95 -5.92 2.21 2.17
N MET A 96 -4.67 2.67 2.27
CA MET A 96 -4.14 3.72 1.39
C MET A 96 -3.97 3.25 -0.07
N LEU A 97 -3.76 1.95 -0.30
CA LEU A 97 -3.68 1.42 -1.67
C LEU A 97 -5.01 1.56 -2.41
N ALA A 98 -6.13 1.53 -1.69
CA ALA A 98 -7.46 1.72 -2.29
C ALA A 98 -7.61 3.10 -2.96
N PHE A 99 -6.93 4.12 -2.45
CA PHE A 99 -6.92 5.47 -3.02
C PHE A 99 -5.93 5.62 -4.19
N CYS A 100 -5.03 4.64 -4.39
CA CYS A 100 -4.13 4.58 -5.54
C CYS A 100 -4.81 3.94 -6.76
N GLN A 101 -5.98 4.44 -7.18
CA GLN A 101 -6.72 3.92 -8.33
C GLN A 101 -6.08 4.37 -9.65
N THR A 102 -4.85 3.91 -9.87
CA THR A 102 -4.00 4.19 -11.03
C THR A 102 -3.46 2.89 -11.62
N GLU A 103 -2.86 2.95 -12.80
CA GLU A 103 -2.17 1.79 -13.41
C GLU A 103 -1.01 1.31 -12.52
N SER A 104 -0.42 2.18 -11.72
CA SER A 104 0.63 1.81 -10.76
C SER A 104 0.07 1.11 -9.54
N GLY A 105 -1.03 1.61 -8.97
CA GLY A 105 -1.76 0.91 -7.91
C GLY A 105 -2.17 -0.50 -8.34
N LEU A 106 -2.63 -0.66 -9.58
CA LEU A 106 -2.96 -1.97 -10.14
C LEU A 106 -1.76 -2.93 -10.20
N LYS A 107 -0.57 -2.44 -10.59
CA LYS A 107 0.66 -3.24 -10.60
C LYS A 107 1.11 -3.62 -9.18
N ILE A 108 1.00 -2.69 -8.24
CA ILE A 108 1.30 -2.93 -6.82
C ILE A 108 0.40 -4.04 -6.29
N LEU A 109 -0.91 -3.90 -6.49
CA LEU A 109 -1.89 -4.90 -6.09
C LEU A 109 -1.60 -6.28 -6.70
N HIS A 110 -1.26 -6.32 -7.99
CA HIS A 110 -0.89 -7.57 -8.66
C HIS A 110 0.30 -8.25 -7.97
N THR A 111 1.36 -7.50 -7.67
CA THR A 111 2.53 -8.02 -6.95
C THR A 111 2.14 -8.55 -5.57
N MET A 112 1.31 -7.83 -4.82
CA MET A 112 0.86 -8.27 -3.49
C MET A 112 0.04 -9.56 -3.55
N LEU A 113 -0.82 -9.70 -4.54
CA LEU A 113 -1.59 -10.92 -4.78
C LEU A 113 -0.69 -12.11 -5.15
N GLU A 114 0.36 -11.89 -5.94
CA GLU A 114 1.36 -12.93 -6.27
C GLU A 114 2.14 -13.39 -5.04
N HIS A 115 2.35 -12.53 -4.06
CA HIS A 115 2.98 -12.84 -2.78
C HIS A 115 2.01 -13.45 -1.74
N GLY A 116 0.76 -13.66 -2.10
CA GLY A 116 -0.19 -14.39 -1.26
C GLY A 116 -1.00 -13.51 -0.32
N LEU A 117 -1.49 -12.37 -0.81
CA LEU A 117 -2.46 -11.57 -0.07
C LEU A 117 -3.64 -12.47 0.35
N ASP A 118 -3.95 -12.45 1.65
CA ASP A 118 -5.04 -13.26 2.19
C ASP A 118 -6.41 -12.62 1.93
N ARG A 119 -7.46 -13.41 2.21
CA ARG A 119 -8.84 -13.01 1.96
C ARG A 119 -9.26 -11.80 2.80
N ASP A 120 -8.92 -11.79 4.07
CA ASP A 120 -9.36 -10.74 5.00
C ASP A 120 -8.75 -9.39 4.58
N SER A 121 -7.45 -9.38 4.22
CA SER A 121 -6.78 -8.21 3.65
C SER A 121 -7.38 -7.74 2.33
N ALA A 122 -7.78 -8.70 1.48
CA ALA A 122 -8.43 -8.38 0.21
C ALA A 122 -9.84 -7.81 0.41
N GLU A 123 -10.61 -8.30 1.39
CA GLU A 123 -11.93 -7.77 1.74
C GLU A 123 -11.83 -6.31 2.22
N VAL A 124 -10.86 -5.99 3.08
CA VAL A 124 -10.61 -4.59 3.49
C VAL A 124 -10.35 -3.70 2.29
N LEU A 125 -9.49 -4.15 1.37
CA LEU A 125 -9.17 -3.37 0.16
C LEU A 125 -10.39 -3.17 -0.73
N VAL A 126 -11.21 -4.20 -0.92
CA VAL A 126 -12.47 -4.12 -1.70
C VAL A 126 -13.42 -3.10 -1.10
N ASP A 127 -13.63 -3.14 0.22
CA ASP A 127 -14.53 -2.22 0.91
C ASP A 127 -14.08 -0.75 0.73
N HIS A 128 -12.80 -0.48 0.86
CA HIS A 128 -12.26 0.87 0.66
C HIS A 128 -12.31 1.33 -0.80
N ILE A 129 -12.04 0.45 -1.78
CA ILE A 129 -12.20 0.80 -3.21
C ILE A 129 -13.66 1.15 -3.52
N LEU A 130 -14.61 0.37 -3.01
CA LEU A 130 -16.03 0.63 -3.22
C LEU A 130 -16.48 1.93 -2.55
N MET A 131 -16.01 2.18 -1.32
CA MET A 131 -16.31 3.42 -0.60
C MET A 131 -15.79 4.65 -1.35
N ASP A 132 -14.57 4.61 -1.88
CA ASP A 132 -14.00 5.70 -2.67
C ASP A 132 -14.81 5.93 -3.96
N MET A 133 -15.19 4.86 -4.63
CA MET A 133 -16.03 4.94 -5.83
C MET A 133 -17.43 5.51 -5.54
N GLU A 134 -18.03 5.22 -4.36
CA GLU A 134 -19.32 5.76 -3.92
C GLU A 134 -19.23 7.25 -3.56
N MET A 135 -18.14 7.68 -2.93
CA MET A 135 -17.94 9.10 -2.58
C MET A 135 -17.87 9.99 -3.82
N CYS A 136 -17.52 9.43 -4.96
CA CYS A 136 -17.48 10.12 -6.23
C CYS A 136 -18.84 10.27 -6.93
N ASP A 137 -19.93 9.73 -6.39
CA ASP A 137 -21.30 9.74 -7.01
C ASP A 137 -21.93 11.17 -7.11
N GLY A 138 -21.19 12.21 -6.79
CA GLY A 138 -21.58 13.62 -6.95
C GLY A 138 -20.63 14.45 -7.81
N CYS A 139 -19.59 13.84 -8.36
CA CYS A 139 -18.60 14.53 -9.20
C CYS A 139 -19.12 14.66 -10.64
N ASP A 140 -18.82 15.78 -11.30
CA ASP A 140 -19.14 15.97 -12.70
C ASP A 140 -18.42 14.90 -13.55
N ILE A 141 -19.21 14.04 -14.21
CA ILE A 141 -18.74 12.91 -15.05
C ILE A 141 -17.85 13.39 -16.24
N GLU A 142 -17.68 14.68 -16.43
CA GLU A 142 -16.88 15.26 -17.51
C GLU A 142 -15.37 15.35 -17.18
N ASP A 143 -14.95 15.07 -15.93
CA ASP A 143 -13.54 15.05 -15.56
C ASP A 143 -12.86 13.75 -16.01
N ALA A 144 -11.96 13.87 -16.98
CA ALA A 144 -11.20 12.74 -17.52
C ALA A 144 -10.44 11.95 -16.44
N TRP A 145 -9.96 12.64 -15.40
CA TRP A 145 -9.26 12.03 -14.26
C TRP A 145 -10.18 11.08 -13.48
N TRP A 146 -11.43 11.46 -13.23
CA TRP A 146 -12.39 10.63 -12.52
C TRP A 146 -12.69 9.33 -13.28
N MET A 147 -12.88 9.41 -14.60
CA MET A 147 -13.13 8.24 -15.46
C MET A 147 -11.95 7.26 -15.44
N GLU A 148 -10.73 7.78 -15.40
CA GLU A 148 -9.51 6.95 -15.31
C GLU A 148 -9.41 6.25 -13.96
N SER A 149 -9.58 6.98 -12.85
CA SER A 149 -9.59 6.44 -11.50
C SER A 149 -10.66 5.35 -11.34
N PHE A 150 -11.90 5.63 -11.72
CA PHE A 150 -13.01 4.67 -11.69
C PHE A 150 -12.70 3.41 -12.50
N SER A 151 -12.12 3.57 -13.69
CA SER A 151 -11.72 2.45 -14.55
C SER A 151 -10.64 1.59 -13.87
N CYS A 152 -9.66 2.21 -13.21
CA CYS A 152 -8.62 1.50 -12.46
C CYS A 152 -9.18 0.79 -11.22
N GLY A 153 -10.08 1.43 -10.47
CA GLY A 153 -10.77 0.80 -9.35
C GLY A 153 -11.52 -0.47 -9.76
N LEU A 154 -12.27 -0.43 -10.87
CA LEU A 154 -12.92 -1.62 -11.43
C LEU A 154 -11.92 -2.71 -11.82
N LYS A 155 -10.77 -2.36 -12.43
CA LYS A 155 -9.72 -3.34 -12.77
C LYS A 155 -9.13 -3.98 -11.51
N MET A 156 -8.93 -3.20 -10.44
CA MET A 156 -8.45 -3.72 -9.15
C MET A 156 -9.44 -4.73 -8.56
N LEU A 157 -10.73 -4.44 -8.53
CA LEU A 157 -11.77 -5.36 -8.08
C LEU A 157 -11.80 -6.64 -8.92
N MET A 158 -11.70 -6.52 -10.24
CA MET A 158 -11.67 -7.68 -11.15
C MET A 158 -10.40 -8.52 -10.94
N LEU A 159 -9.27 -7.88 -10.66
CA LEU A 159 -8.02 -8.56 -10.39
C LEU A 159 -8.13 -9.37 -9.08
N ILE A 160 -8.62 -8.78 -8.01
CA ILE A 160 -8.86 -9.46 -6.72
C ILE A 160 -9.78 -10.67 -6.94
N ALA A 161 -10.90 -10.47 -7.62
CA ALA A 161 -11.87 -11.53 -7.89
C ALA A 161 -11.33 -12.67 -8.79
N SER A 162 -10.24 -12.47 -9.51
CA SER A 162 -9.63 -13.49 -10.37
C SER A 162 -8.63 -14.39 -9.65
N TYR A 163 -8.22 -14.04 -8.41
CA TYR A 163 -7.19 -14.80 -7.70
C TYR A 163 -7.77 -16.00 -6.96
N PRO A 164 -7.27 -17.21 -7.25
CA PRO A 164 -7.83 -18.46 -6.70
C PRO A 164 -7.70 -18.59 -5.18
N THR A 165 -6.68 -18.01 -4.58
CA THR A 165 -6.46 -18.04 -3.13
C THR A 165 -7.53 -17.29 -2.36
N ILE A 166 -8.09 -16.24 -2.95
CA ILE A 166 -9.16 -15.45 -2.34
C ILE A 166 -10.51 -16.13 -2.47
N LEU A 167 -10.73 -16.89 -3.56
CA LEU A 167 -12.02 -17.54 -3.86
C LEU A 167 -12.21 -18.92 -3.20
N ASN A 168 -11.13 -19.61 -2.82
CA ASN A 168 -11.19 -21.04 -2.47
C ASN A 168 -11.10 -21.37 -0.98
N GLU A 169 -11.07 -20.40 -0.09
CA GLU A 169 -11.22 -20.63 1.35
C GLU A 169 -12.71 -20.71 1.75
N SER A 170 -13.30 -21.87 1.51
CA SER A 170 -14.64 -22.26 1.96
C SER A 170 -14.61 -23.62 2.63
#